data_b77e0fcd4eef4bc689166b60945032c0
#
_entry.id   b77e0fcd4eef4bc689166b60945032c0
#
_cell.length_a   1.000
_cell.length_b   1.000
_cell.length_c   1.000
_cell.angle_alpha   90.00
_cell.angle_beta   90.00
_cell.angle_gamma   90.00
#
_symmetry.space_group_name_H-M   'P 1'
#
loop_
_entity.id
_entity.type
_entity.pdbx_description
1 polymer ?
#
loop_
_entity_poly.entity_id
_entity_poly.type
_entity_poly.pdbx_seq_one_letter_code
_entity_poly.pdbx_strand_id
1 'polypeptide(L)'
;MRRQSIERNRFVLFTTNCDRGRLRRSGHLAGPEPGRIAMKTNDLKKVPAAKRTPAKRAAVRFGRPPKEFAGEVEARILDAARKVFLERGFEGASIDEIAEVARSGKPTIYGRFRDKGVLFTAVVRRDILSRISQFKAEAPTGATVEERLTSAATTLMHWGLDGDRIALMRLAIAEARRFPDLASTVSRTARELSTELGVHLLGEVTRSDELSSLPAFAPERLATTARLFLDLVAVPMLLRALFEVNLKVLDAEVDAHVARGVAFFLAACRHGAAS
;
A
#
# COMPACT_ATOMS: atom_id res chain seq x y z
N MET A 1 13.11 54.87 7.97
CA MET A 1 12.10 54.65 9.01
C MET A 1 10.80 54.19 8.33
N ARG A 2 10.49 52.90 8.33
CA ARG A 2 9.15 52.34 8.24
C ARG A 2 9.23 50.91 8.77
N ARG A 3 8.63 50.68 9.95
CA ARG A 3 8.46 49.41 10.60
C ARG A 3 7.34 48.66 9.90
N GLN A 4 7.59 47.45 9.44
CA GLN A 4 6.52 46.53 9.05
C GLN A 4 6.29 45.52 10.20
N SER A 5 5.03 45.48 10.60
CA SER A 5 4.47 44.64 11.66
C SER A 5 4.53 43.17 11.26
N ILE A 6 5.03 42.34 12.15
CA ILE A 6 4.95 40.88 12.07
C ILE A 6 3.63 40.46 12.69
N GLU A 7 2.68 40.04 11.90
CA GLU A 7 1.46 39.37 12.34
C GLU A 7 1.77 37.96 12.85
N ARG A 8 1.54 37.74 14.12
CA ARG A 8 1.63 36.43 14.76
C ARG A 8 0.37 35.64 14.45
N ASN A 9 0.47 34.60 13.64
CA ASN A 9 -0.58 33.65 13.37
C ASN A 9 -0.78 32.74 14.62
N ARG A 10 -1.90 32.91 15.29
CA ARG A 10 -2.32 32.11 16.46
C ARG A 10 -2.80 30.75 15.97
N PHE A 11 -2.09 29.70 16.35
CA PHE A 11 -2.59 28.33 16.31
C PHE A 11 -3.73 28.14 17.31
N VAL A 12 -4.91 27.89 16.82
CA VAL A 12 -6.09 27.52 17.63
C VAL A 12 -6.05 26.00 17.86
N LEU A 13 -5.74 25.62 19.08
CA LEU A 13 -5.90 24.23 19.55
C LEU A 13 -7.39 23.98 19.84
N PHE A 14 -8.01 23.12 19.08
CA PHE A 14 -9.33 22.55 19.41
C PHE A 14 -9.15 21.46 20.47
N THR A 15 -9.47 21.77 21.71
CA THR A 15 -9.67 20.79 22.76
C THR A 15 -11.14 20.43 22.79
N THR A 16 -11.49 19.23 22.33
CA THR A 16 -12.83 18.66 22.53
C THR A 16 -12.93 18.11 23.95
N ASN A 17 -13.76 18.81 24.72
CA ASN A 17 -14.14 18.45 26.08
C ASN A 17 -15.19 17.31 26.03
N CYS A 18 -14.88 16.16 26.62
CA CYS A 18 -15.79 15.03 26.71
C CYS A 18 -16.51 15.11 28.05
N ASP A 19 -17.74 15.62 28.02
CA ASP A 19 -18.61 15.77 29.20
C ASP A 19 -19.28 14.42 29.51
N ARG A 20 -19.08 13.95 30.76
CA ARG A 20 -19.68 12.74 31.30
C ARG A 20 -21.05 13.10 31.88
N GLY A 21 -22.13 12.90 31.12
CA GLY A 21 -23.50 12.94 31.57
C GLY A 21 -23.94 11.62 32.19
N ARG A 22 -24.03 11.61 33.52
CA ARG A 22 -24.62 10.56 34.36
C ARG A 22 -26.14 10.68 34.30
N LEU A 23 -26.91 9.70 33.83
CA LEU A 23 -28.35 9.64 33.99
C LEU A 23 -28.81 8.43 34.81
N ARG A 24 -29.61 8.76 35.78
CA ARG A 24 -30.18 7.94 36.87
C ARG A 24 -31.26 6.97 36.37
N ARG A 25 -31.34 5.87 37.14
CA ARG A 25 -32.46 4.89 37.16
C ARG A 25 -33.78 5.52 37.58
N SER A 26 -34.89 5.12 36.97
CA SER A 26 -36.15 4.78 37.66
C SER A 26 -37.19 4.31 36.65
N GLY A 27 -38.01 3.32 37.05
CA GLY A 27 -39.28 3.03 36.39
C GLY A 27 -39.61 1.57 36.20
N HIS A 28 -39.96 0.90 37.27
CA HIS A 28 -40.70 -0.35 37.37
C HIS A 28 -42.09 -0.20 36.74
N LEU A 29 -42.52 -1.07 35.82
CA LEU A 29 -43.94 -1.36 35.59
C LEU A 29 -44.08 -2.82 35.12
N ALA A 30 -44.86 -3.54 35.90
CA ALA A 30 -45.32 -4.90 35.72
C ALA A 30 -46.43 -5.00 34.66
N GLY A 31 -46.51 -6.07 33.95
CA GLY A 31 -47.67 -6.42 33.11
C GLY A 31 -47.68 -7.90 32.74
N PRO A 32 -48.79 -8.50 32.36
CA PRO A 32 -49.36 -9.64 33.06
C PRO A 32 -49.02 -11.01 32.43
N GLU A 33 -49.19 -12.05 33.23
CA GLU A 33 -49.06 -13.46 32.90
C GLU A 33 -50.01 -13.94 31.80
N PRO A 34 -49.64 -14.90 30.91
CA PRO A 34 -50.58 -15.62 30.09
C PRO A 34 -50.99 -16.95 30.71
N GLY A 35 -52.30 -17.16 30.69
CA GLY A 35 -53.00 -18.28 31.23
C GLY A 35 -52.65 -19.64 30.64
N ARG A 36 -52.68 -20.61 31.53
CA ARG A 36 -52.67 -22.05 31.24
C ARG A 36 -53.98 -22.46 30.57
N ILE A 37 -53.88 -23.07 29.38
CA ILE A 37 -54.95 -23.91 28.85
C ILE A 37 -54.42 -25.34 28.77
N ALA A 38 -54.99 -26.18 29.65
CA ALA A 38 -54.83 -27.61 29.64
C ALA A 38 -55.77 -28.22 28.59
N MET A 39 -55.26 -29.01 27.67
CA MET A 39 -56.08 -29.92 26.85
C MET A 39 -55.56 -31.32 26.90
N LYS A 40 -56.51 -32.18 27.08
CA LYS A 40 -56.48 -33.62 27.42
C LYS A 40 -55.83 -34.50 26.32
N THR A 41 -55.14 -35.52 26.85
CA THR A 41 -54.75 -36.78 26.16
C THR A 41 -55.95 -37.53 25.59
N ASN A 42 -55.87 -38.02 24.36
CA ASN A 42 -56.06 -39.41 23.90
C ASN A 42 -56.08 -39.41 22.40
N ASP A 43 -55.27 -40.17 21.71
CA ASP A 43 -55.53 -41.47 21.13
C ASP A 43 -54.36 -41.98 20.28
N LEU A 44 -53.96 -43.13 20.60
CA LEU A 44 -52.93 -43.95 19.94
C LEU A 44 -53.40 -44.42 18.57
N LYS A 45 -52.56 -44.22 17.52
CA LYS A 45 -52.41 -45.20 16.43
C LYS A 45 -50.95 -45.42 16.10
N LYS A 46 -50.48 -46.60 16.40
CA LYS A 46 -49.14 -47.13 16.07
C LYS A 46 -48.99 -47.16 14.54
N VAL A 47 -47.95 -46.47 14.04
CA VAL A 47 -47.40 -46.68 12.68
C VAL A 47 -46.00 -47.27 12.84
N PRO A 48 -45.64 -48.36 12.10
CA PRO A 48 -44.39 -49.08 12.30
C PRO A 48 -43.20 -48.24 11.85
N ALA A 49 -42.14 -48.27 12.68
CA ALA A 49 -40.86 -47.61 12.46
C ALA A 49 -40.13 -48.19 11.22
N ALA A 50 -40.08 -47.43 10.15
CA ALA A 50 -39.15 -47.68 9.07
C ALA A 50 -37.72 -47.36 9.54
N LYS A 51 -36.82 -48.32 9.54
CA LYS A 51 -35.39 -48.17 9.84
C LYS A 51 -34.76 -47.18 8.84
N ARG A 52 -34.57 -45.93 9.26
CA ARG A 52 -33.77 -44.97 8.52
C ARG A 52 -32.28 -45.26 8.82
N THR A 53 -31.62 -45.89 7.89
CA THR A 53 -30.17 -45.96 7.82
C THR A 53 -29.61 -44.48 7.78
N PRO A 54 -28.63 -44.12 8.62
CA PRO A 54 -28.01 -42.81 8.54
C PRO A 54 -27.18 -42.78 7.26
N ALA A 55 -27.62 -41.99 6.28
CA ALA A 55 -26.80 -41.64 5.13
C ALA A 55 -25.56 -40.90 5.67
N LYS A 56 -24.38 -41.52 5.60
CA LYS A 56 -23.08 -40.90 5.80
C LYS A 56 -23.03 -39.69 4.87
N ARG A 57 -23.24 -38.47 5.39
CA ARG A 57 -22.84 -37.25 4.72
C ARG A 57 -21.34 -37.37 4.45
N ALA A 58 -20.99 -37.65 3.19
CA ALA A 58 -19.62 -37.54 2.73
C ALA A 58 -19.19 -36.09 3.04
N ALA A 59 -18.29 -35.91 3.99
CA ALA A 59 -17.60 -34.66 4.20
C ALA A 59 -16.85 -34.38 2.89
N VAL A 60 -17.33 -33.38 2.15
CA VAL A 60 -16.60 -32.84 1.01
C VAL A 60 -15.29 -32.31 1.57
N ARG A 61 -14.24 -33.13 1.47
CA ARG A 61 -12.87 -32.68 1.71
C ARG A 61 -12.59 -31.64 0.64
N PHE A 62 -12.68 -30.37 0.99
CA PHE A 62 -12.10 -29.31 0.17
C PHE A 62 -10.60 -29.60 0.08
N GLY A 63 -10.21 -30.30 -0.99
CA GLY A 63 -8.82 -30.51 -1.33
C GLY A 63 -8.15 -29.15 -1.49
N ARG A 64 -6.84 -29.10 -1.15
CA ARG A 64 -6.00 -27.90 -1.38
C ARG A 64 -6.21 -27.47 -2.84
N PRO A 65 -6.62 -26.20 -3.09
CA PRO A 65 -6.83 -25.72 -4.46
C PRO A 65 -5.57 -25.98 -5.30
N PRO A 66 -5.71 -26.32 -6.60
CA PRO A 66 -4.58 -26.42 -7.51
C PRO A 66 -3.68 -25.20 -7.40
N LYS A 67 -2.36 -25.37 -7.59
CA LYS A 67 -1.35 -24.28 -7.46
C LYS A 67 -1.68 -23.05 -8.33
N GLU A 68 -2.38 -23.24 -9.43
CA GLU A 68 -2.85 -22.19 -10.34
C GLU A 68 -3.80 -21.19 -9.67
N PHE A 69 -4.70 -21.65 -8.78
CA PHE A 69 -5.60 -20.76 -8.04
C PHE A 69 -4.96 -20.10 -6.83
N ALA A 70 -3.76 -20.51 -6.44
CA ALA A 70 -3.09 -19.93 -5.26
C ALA A 70 -2.68 -18.47 -5.50
N GLY A 71 -2.25 -18.12 -6.72
CA GLY A 71 -1.89 -16.75 -7.12
C GLY A 71 -3.09 -15.83 -7.19
N GLU A 72 -4.22 -16.30 -7.74
CA GLU A 72 -5.47 -15.51 -7.83
C GLU A 72 -6.05 -15.20 -6.43
N VAL A 73 -5.99 -16.17 -5.52
CA VAL A 73 -6.43 -15.96 -4.13
C VAL A 73 -5.56 -14.92 -3.43
N GLU A 74 -4.25 -15.00 -3.61
CA GLU A 74 -3.32 -14.02 -3.04
C GLU A 74 -3.55 -12.64 -3.62
N ALA A 75 -3.70 -12.50 -4.93
CA ALA A 75 -4.00 -11.23 -5.59
C ALA A 75 -5.27 -10.59 -5.01
N ARG A 76 -6.38 -11.35 -4.90
CA ARG A 76 -7.63 -10.85 -4.29
C ARG A 76 -7.47 -10.40 -2.84
N ILE A 77 -6.69 -11.13 -2.04
CA ILE A 77 -6.42 -10.75 -0.65
C ILE A 77 -5.64 -9.44 -0.61
N LEU A 78 -4.62 -9.28 -1.46
CA LEU A 78 -3.82 -8.05 -1.52
C LEU A 78 -4.63 -6.86 -2.04
N ASP A 79 -5.55 -7.06 -3.01
CA ASP A 79 -6.45 -6.00 -3.49
C ASP A 79 -7.42 -5.55 -2.39
N ALA A 80 -8.03 -6.50 -1.70
CA ALA A 80 -8.92 -6.23 -0.58
C ALA A 80 -8.18 -5.51 0.57
N ALA A 81 -6.98 -5.99 0.92
CA ALA A 81 -6.15 -5.39 1.95
C ALA A 81 -5.75 -3.95 1.59
N ARG A 82 -5.33 -3.70 0.34
CA ARG A 82 -5.02 -2.35 -0.16
C ARG A 82 -6.20 -1.41 0.03
N LYS A 83 -7.39 -1.82 -0.40
CA LYS A 83 -8.62 -1.04 -0.25
C LYS A 83 -8.91 -0.72 1.21
N VAL A 84 -8.94 -1.74 2.06
CA VAL A 84 -9.27 -1.56 3.49
C VAL A 84 -8.22 -0.69 4.20
N PHE A 85 -6.93 -0.86 3.90
CA PHE A 85 -5.88 0.00 4.47
C PHE A 85 -6.03 1.46 4.05
N LEU A 86 -6.37 1.74 2.80
CA LEU A 86 -6.58 3.11 2.32
C LEU A 86 -7.84 3.76 2.93
N GLU A 87 -8.90 2.99 3.16
CA GLU A 87 -10.17 3.48 3.70
C GLU A 87 -10.15 3.64 5.23
N ARG A 88 -9.49 2.72 5.96
CA ARG A 88 -9.53 2.62 7.44
C ARG A 88 -8.23 3.02 8.12
N GLY A 89 -7.16 3.19 7.36
CA GLY A 89 -5.82 3.27 7.92
C GLY A 89 -5.29 1.91 8.38
N PHE A 90 -4.02 1.86 8.78
CA PHE A 90 -3.43 0.60 9.25
C PHE A 90 -4.06 0.10 10.55
N GLU A 91 -4.27 0.98 11.53
CA GLU A 91 -4.84 0.63 12.83
C GLU A 91 -6.28 0.15 12.71
N GLY A 92 -7.13 0.92 12.00
CA GLY A 92 -8.56 0.65 11.85
C GLY A 92 -8.89 -0.55 10.96
N ALA A 93 -7.96 -0.99 10.11
CA ALA A 93 -8.12 -2.15 9.26
C ALA A 93 -8.10 -3.45 10.09
N SER A 94 -9.06 -4.35 9.86
CA SER A 94 -9.11 -5.67 10.48
C SER A 94 -8.94 -6.78 9.45
N ILE A 95 -8.35 -7.91 9.89
CA ILE A 95 -8.27 -9.12 9.03
C ILE A 95 -9.65 -9.66 8.69
N ASP A 96 -10.65 -9.40 9.55
CA ASP A 96 -12.04 -9.82 9.34
C ASP A 96 -12.65 -9.09 8.15
N GLU A 97 -12.54 -7.77 8.13
CA GLU A 97 -13.02 -6.93 7.03
C GLU A 97 -12.28 -7.26 5.72
N ILE A 98 -10.96 -7.46 5.79
CA ILE A 98 -10.18 -7.88 4.62
C ILE A 98 -10.63 -9.25 4.10
N ALA A 99 -10.92 -10.20 4.99
CA ALA A 99 -11.40 -11.53 4.62
C ALA A 99 -12.76 -11.47 3.93
N GLU A 100 -13.66 -10.64 4.42
CA GLU A 100 -14.98 -10.38 3.84
C GLU A 100 -14.86 -9.77 2.43
N VAL A 101 -14.10 -8.67 2.30
CA VAL A 101 -13.88 -7.99 1.02
C VAL A 101 -13.18 -8.91 0.00
N ALA A 102 -12.20 -9.71 0.44
CA ALA A 102 -11.48 -10.67 -0.40
C ALA A 102 -12.31 -11.91 -0.75
N ARG A 103 -13.48 -12.10 -0.12
CA ARG A 103 -14.25 -13.35 -0.17
C ARG A 103 -13.37 -14.56 0.12
N SER A 104 -12.57 -14.46 1.17
CA SER A 104 -11.58 -15.47 1.58
C SER A 104 -11.70 -15.74 3.07
N GLY A 105 -11.44 -16.98 3.51
CA GLY A 105 -11.45 -17.30 4.93
C GLY A 105 -10.22 -16.73 5.66
N LYS A 106 -10.38 -16.29 6.92
CA LYS A 106 -9.25 -15.89 7.78
C LYS A 106 -8.11 -16.90 7.80
N PRO A 107 -8.36 -18.25 7.91
CA PRO A 107 -7.29 -19.23 7.88
C PRO A 107 -6.46 -19.16 6.58
N THR A 108 -7.11 -18.79 5.47
CA THR A 108 -6.42 -18.63 4.18
C THR A 108 -5.50 -17.42 4.19
N ILE A 109 -5.91 -16.32 4.83
CA ILE A 109 -5.08 -15.12 4.98
C ILE A 109 -3.90 -15.41 5.91
N TYR A 110 -4.15 -15.95 7.12
CA TYR A 110 -3.09 -16.28 8.07
C TYR A 110 -2.12 -17.36 7.57
N GLY A 111 -2.57 -18.27 6.69
CA GLY A 111 -1.71 -19.24 6.03
C GLY A 111 -0.70 -18.63 5.05
N ARG A 112 -0.91 -17.38 4.62
CA ARG A 112 -0.02 -16.63 3.71
C ARG A 112 0.71 -15.47 4.40
N PHE A 113 0.01 -14.79 5.28
CA PHE A 113 0.48 -13.57 5.95
C PHE A 113 0.34 -13.76 7.46
N ARG A 114 1.47 -13.93 8.14
CA ARG A 114 1.51 -14.22 9.59
C ARG A 114 0.72 -13.20 10.42
N ASP A 115 0.76 -11.95 10.02
CA ASP A 115 0.11 -10.84 10.72
C ASP A 115 -0.26 -9.70 9.76
N LYS A 116 -0.96 -8.69 10.29
CA LYS A 116 -1.42 -7.50 9.53
C LYS A 116 -0.24 -6.69 8.97
N GLY A 117 0.89 -6.64 9.66
CA GLY A 117 2.08 -5.92 9.22
C GLY A 117 2.74 -6.57 8.01
N VAL A 118 2.85 -7.92 8.03
CA VAL A 118 3.34 -8.70 6.88
C VAL A 118 2.42 -8.53 5.68
N LEU A 119 1.09 -8.53 5.90
CA LEU A 119 0.11 -8.29 4.84
C LEU A 119 0.25 -6.86 4.26
N PHE A 120 0.41 -5.84 5.09
CA PHE A 120 0.63 -4.46 4.65
C PHE A 120 1.92 -4.32 3.83
N THR A 121 3.02 -4.91 4.29
CA THR A 121 4.30 -4.93 3.55
C THR A 121 4.14 -5.61 2.18
N ALA A 122 3.37 -6.71 2.12
CA ALA A 122 3.10 -7.41 0.87
C ALA A 122 2.26 -6.55 -0.11
N VAL A 123 1.30 -5.76 0.40
CA VAL A 123 0.54 -4.79 -0.41
C VAL A 123 1.47 -3.75 -1.02
N VAL A 124 2.32 -3.11 -0.22
CA VAL A 124 3.29 -2.11 -0.70
C VAL A 124 4.26 -2.72 -1.71
N ARG A 125 4.81 -3.89 -1.40
CA ARG A 125 5.72 -4.60 -2.30
C ARG A 125 5.06 -4.90 -3.66
N ARG A 126 3.83 -5.41 -3.67
CA ARG A 126 3.09 -5.71 -4.90
C ARG A 126 2.83 -4.45 -5.73
N ASP A 127 2.47 -3.34 -5.07
CA ASP A 127 2.25 -2.05 -5.74
C ASP A 127 3.52 -1.59 -6.48
N ILE A 128 4.68 -1.68 -5.84
CA ILE A 128 5.96 -1.33 -6.48
C ILE A 128 6.29 -2.29 -7.62
N LEU A 129 6.20 -3.62 -7.40
CA LEU A 129 6.55 -4.63 -8.40
C LEU A 129 5.68 -4.54 -9.66
N SER A 130 4.38 -4.23 -9.52
CA SER A 130 3.50 -4.07 -10.68
C SER A 130 3.95 -2.91 -11.58
N ARG A 131 4.45 -1.82 -11.00
CA ARG A 131 4.98 -0.67 -11.73
C ARG A 131 6.33 -0.98 -12.39
N ILE A 132 7.21 -1.70 -11.69
CA ILE A 132 8.48 -2.16 -12.28
C ILE A 132 8.23 -3.02 -13.52
N SER A 133 7.25 -3.94 -13.46
CA SER A 133 6.90 -4.80 -14.59
C SER A 133 6.35 -3.99 -15.78
N GLN A 134 5.52 -2.98 -15.52
CA GLN A 134 5.02 -2.07 -16.56
C GLN A 134 6.17 -1.28 -17.18
N PHE A 135 7.03 -0.69 -16.35
CA PHE A 135 8.18 0.09 -16.82
C PHE A 135 9.15 -0.73 -17.67
N LYS A 136 9.45 -1.98 -17.27
CA LYS A 136 10.33 -2.87 -18.05
C LYS A 136 9.73 -3.27 -19.41
N ALA A 137 8.41 -3.16 -19.58
CA ALA A 137 7.73 -3.42 -20.84
C ALA A 137 7.78 -2.22 -21.81
N GLU A 138 8.08 -1.03 -21.32
CA GLU A 138 8.10 0.22 -22.09
C GLU A 138 9.55 0.67 -22.30
N ALA A 139 10.02 0.70 -23.54
CA ALA A 139 11.37 1.21 -23.84
C ALA A 139 11.41 2.73 -23.65
N PRO A 140 12.46 3.29 -23.00
CA PRO A 140 12.65 4.73 -22.91
C PRO A 140 12.72 5.37 -24.30
N THR A 141 11.98 6.47 -24.51
CA THR A 141 11.89 7.18 -25.80
C THR A 141 12.83 8.37 -25.83
N GLY A 142 13.43 8.66 -27.01
CA GLY A 142 14.30 9.79 -27.24
C GLY A 142 15.50 9.44 -28.12
N ALA A 143 16.04 10.43 -28.86
CA ALA A 143 17.19 10.28 -29.72
C ALA A 143 18.51 10.30 -28.94
N THR A 144 18.56 11.10 -27.86
CA THR A 144 19.73 11.25 -27.00
C THR A 144 19.56 10.50 -25.67
N VAL A 145 20.65 10.26 -24.95
CA VAL A 145 20.61 9.69 -23.60
C VAL A 145 19.82 10.59 -22.64
N GLU A 146 20.00 11.92 -22.78
CA GLU A 146 19.30 12.87 -21.93
C GLU A 146 17.77 12.82 -22.15
N GLU A 147 17.32 12.73 -23.40
CA GLU A 147 15.89 12.59 -23.72
C GLU A 147 15.33 11.26 -23.21
N ARG A 148 16.03 10.14 -23.43
CA ARG A 148 15.59 8.84 -22.94
C ARG A 148 15.52 8.79 -21.41
N LEU A 149 16.53 9.32 -20.73
CA LEU A 149 16.55 9.36 -19.27
C LEU A 149 15.47 10.26 -18.71
N THR A 150 15.23 11.43 -19.35
CA THR A 150 14.16 12.34 -18.98
C THR A 150 12.79 11.70 -19.17
N SER A 151 12.52 11.11 -20.33
CA SER A 151 11.25 10.42 -20.61
C SER A 151 10.95 9.34 -19.58
N ALA A 152 11.92 8.47 -19.30
CA ALA A 152 11.78 7.39 -18.34
C ALA A 152 11.59 7.90 -16.89
N ALA A 153 12.38 8.90 -16.48
CA ALA A 153 12.29 9.49 -15.15
C ALA A 153 10.95 10.23 -14.94
N THR A 154 10.45 10.95 -15.96
CA THR A 154 9.12 11.57 -15.94
C THR A 154 8.03 10.53 -15.73
N THR A 155 8.03 9.43 -16.50
CA THR A 155 7.08 8.34 -16.33
C THR A 155 7.12 7.77 -14.91
N LEU A 156 8.32 7.50 -14.38
CA LEU A 156 8.49 7.02 -13.01
C LEU A 156 7.98 8.01 -11.96
N MET A 157 8.16 9.30 -12.19
CA MET A 157 7.69 10.34 -11.27
C MET A 157 6.17 10.44 -11.23
N HIS A 158 5.49 10.44 -12.38
CA HIS A 158 4.01 10.40 -12.41
C HIS A 158 3.47 9.16 -11.68
N TRP A 159 4.10 7.99 -11.85
CA TRP A 159 3.74 6.81 -11.07
C TRP A 159 4.05 6.95 -9.57
N GLY A 160 5.17 7.59 -9.23
CA GLY A 160 5.57 7.85 -7.84
C GLY A 160 4.59 8.75 -7.10
N LEU A 161 4.00 9.72 -7.81
CA LEU A 161 3.02 10.68 -7.29
C LEU A 161 1.57 10.17 -7.32
N ASP A 162 1.34 8.91 -7.66
CA ASP A 162 0.01 8.29 -7.57
C ASP A 162 -0.58 8.46 -6.15
N GLY A 163 -1.85 8.91 -6.08
CA GLY A 163 -2.48 9.29 -4.82
C GLY A 163 -2.56 8.16 -3.80
N ASP A 164 -2.88 6.95 -4.25
CA ASP A 164 -2.97 5.78 -3.37
C ASP A 164 -1.59 5.34 -2.85
N ARG A 165 -0.56 5.48 -3.67
CA ARG A 165 0.83 5.22 -3.26
C ARG A 165 1.28 6.20 -2.19
N ILE A 166 1.05 7.49 -2.39
CA ILE A 166 1.35 8.52 -1.40
C ILE A 166 0.55 8.27 -0.11
N ALA A 167 -0.71 7.85 -0.21
CA ALA A 167 -1.51 7.49 0.96
C ALA A 167 -0.92 6.28 1.72
N LEU A 168 -0.48 5.22 1.02
CA LEU A 168 0.19 4.07 1.65
C LEU A 168 1.52 4.48 2.32
N MET A 169 2.30 5.38 1.71
CA MET A 169 3.52 5.91 2.31
C MET A 169 3.22 6.71 3.59
N ARG A 170 2.20 7.57 3.55
CA ARG A 170 1.74 8.33 4.72
C ARG A 170 1.29 7.40 5.85
N LEU A 171 0.57 6.32 5.54
CA LEU A 171 0.19 5.31 6.53
C LEU A 171 1.41 4.66 7.18
N ALA A 172 2.39 4.24 6.40
CA ALA A 172 3.62 3.64 6.93
C ALA A 172 4.39 4.61 7.85
N ILE A 173 4.45 5.89 7.48
CA ILE A 173 5.12 6.93 8.27
C ILE A 173 4.34 7.24 9.55
N ALA A 174 3.00 7.35 9.48
CA ALA A 174 2.16 7.61 10.64
C ALA A 174 2.29 6.52 11.71
N GLU A 175 2.44 5.28 11.28
CA GLU A 175 2.58 4.12 12.17
C GLU A 175 4.03 3.85 12.63
N ALA A 176 5.03 4.59 12.10
CA ALA A 176 6.44 4.32 12.35
C ALA A 176 6.82 4.36 13.84
N ARG A 177 6.18 5.23 14.62
CA ARG A 177 6.43 5.33 16.06
C ARG A 177 5.85 4.13 16.82
N ARG A 178 4.71 3.62 16.39
CA ARG A 178 3.99 2.53 17.06
C ARG A 178 4.47 1.15 16.60
N PHE A 179 4.81 1.04 15.32
CA PHE A 179 5.27 -0.18 14.66
C PHE A 179 6.59 0.07 13.90
N PRO A 180 7.72 0.29 14.63
CA PRO A 180 8.99 0.67 14.02
C PRO A 180 9.53 -0.41 13.06
N ASP A 181 9.32 -1.69 13.38
CA ASP A 181 9.74 -2.82 12.53
C ASP A 181 8.96 -2.85 11.20
N LEU A 182 7.67 -2.51 11.23
CA LEU A 182 6.85 -2.39 10.04
C LEU A 182 7.38 -1.27 9.14
N ALA A 183 7.54 -0.07 9.69
CA ALA A 183 8.00 1.09 8.95
C ALA A 183 9.40 0.89 8.35
N SER A 184 10.33 0.33 9.13
CA SER A 184 11.68 0.00 8.66
C SER A 184 11.67 -1.04 7.54
N THR A 185 10.82 -2.08 7.65
CA THR A 185 10.68 -3.11 6.63
C THR A 185 10.09 -2.55 5.34
N VAL A 186 9.04 -1.73 5.42
CA VAL A 186 8.43 -1.06 4.26
C VAL A 186 9.46 -0.13 3.59
N SER A 187 10.16 0.70 4.36
CA SER A 187 11.18 1.62 3.85
C SER A 187 12.32 0.87 3.13
N ARG A 188 12.83 -0.20 3.74
CA ARG A 188 13.88 -1.03 3.15
C ARG A 188 13.40 -1.66 1.84
N THR A 189 12.24 -2.31 1.84
CA THR A 189 11.66 -2.94 0.65
C THR A 189 11.47 -1.93 -0.49
N ALA A 190 10.93 -0.75 -0.19
CA ALA A 190 10.76 0.30 -1.18
C ALA A 190 12.09 0.76 -1.76
N ARG A 191 13.13 0.94 -0.93
CA ARG A 191 14.46 1.37 -1.34
C ARG A 191 15.16 0.31 -2.22
N GLU A 192 15.09 -0.96 -1.82
CA GLU A 192 15.68 -2.07 -2.58
C GLU A 192 15.06 -2.15 -3.98
N LEU A 193 13.74 -2.17 -4.08
CA LEU A 193 13.02 -2.26 -5.35
C LEU A 193 13.22 -1.01 -6.22
N SER A 194 13.23 0.18 -5.63
CA SER A 194 13.50 1.43 -6.37
C SER A 194 14.94 1.46 -6.90
N THR A 195 15.92 0.98 -6.12
CA THR A 195 17.30 0.88 -6.59
C THR A 195 17.44 -0.11 -7.75
N GLU A 196 16.78 -1.28 -7.66
CA GLU A 196 16.75 -2.26 -8.76
C GLU A 196 16.17 -1.64 -10.05
N LEU A 197 15.09 -0.88 -9.93
CA LEU A 197 14.50 -0.17 -11.05
C LEU A 197 15.44 0.89 -11.63
N GLY A 198 16.12 1.67 -10.78
CA GLY A 198 17.10 2.67 -11.19
C GLY A 198 18.30 2.05 -11.91
N VAL A 199 18.81 0.90 -11.41
CA VAL A 199 19.88 0.13 -12.08
C VAL A 199 19.43 -0.33 -13.47
N HIS A 200 18.22 -0.88 -13.58
CA HIS A 200 17.68 -1.29 -14.87
C HIS A 200 17.56 -0.10 -15.83
N LEU A 201 16.96 1.02 -15.37
CA LEU A 201 16.83 2.23 -16.16
C LEU A 201 18.18 2.74 -16.69
N LEU A 202 19.14 2.95 -15.81
CA LEU A 202 20.46 3.46 -16.21
C LEU A 202 21.17 2.49 -17.15
N GLY A 203 21.09 1.18 -16.89
CA GLY A 203 21.66 0.15 -17.75
C GLY A 203 21.06 0.16 -19.16
N GLU A 204 19.73 0.31 -19.29
CA GLU A 204 19.07 0.36 -20.61
C GLU A 204 19.41 1.66 -21.37
N VAL A 205 19.33 2.80 -20.68
CA VAL A 205 19.53 4.11 -21.31
C VAL A 205 20.98 4.31 -21.77
N THR A 206 21.97 3.74 -21.05
CA THR A 206 23.40 3.94 -21.34
C THR A 206 24.01 2.82 -22.17
N ARG A 207 23.30 1.73 -22.44
CA ARG A 207 23.85 0.51 -23.10
C ARG A 207 24.52 0.77 -24.44
N SER A 208 24.10 1.77 -25.19
CA SER A 208 24.56 2.08 -26.54
C SER A 208 25.18 3.47 -26.66
N ASP A 209 25.66 4.05 -25.57
CA ASP A 209 26.14 5.44 -25.52
C ASP A 209 27.57 5.54 -24.96
N GLU A 210 28.25 6.64 -25.26
CA GLU A 210 29.57 6.97 -24.71
C GLU A 210 29.59 7.00 -23.17
N LEU A 211 28.44 7.26 -22.54
CA LEU A 211 28.30 7.24 -21.09
C LEU A 211 28.59 5.86 -20.48
N SER A 212 28.42 4.77 -21.22
CA SER A 212 28.72 3.43 -20.74
C SER A 212 30.19 3.25 -20.37
N SER A 213 31.09 4.08 -20.94
CA SER A 213 32.52 4.09 -20.64
C SER A 213 32.90 4.89 -19.40
N LEU A 214 31.96 5.70 -18.84
CA LEU A 214 32.25 6.49 -17.66
C LEU A 214 32.28 5.64 -16.40
N PRO A 215 33.18 5.92 -15.43
CA PRO A 215 33.31 5.16 -14.19
C PRO A 215 32.00 5.08 -13.38
N ALA A 216 31.14 6.08 -13.45
CA ALA A 216 29.86 6.12 -12.77
C ALA A 216 28.90 4.99 -13.21
N PHE A 217 29.02 4.50 -14.45
CA PHE A 217 28.18 3.45 -15.03
C PHE A 217 28.86 2.07 -15.05
N ALA A 218 30.05 1.94 -14.45
CA ALA A 218 30.68 0.65 -14.25
C ALA A 218 29.78 -0.28 -13.42
N PRO A 219 29.74 -1.60 -13.72
CA PRO A 219 28.81 -2.54 -13.07
C PRO A 219 28.85 -2.49 -11.54
N GLU A 220 30.02 -2.34 -10.95
CA GLU A 220 30.25 -2.26 -9.50
C GLU A 220 29.73 -0.97 -8.86
N ARG A 221 29.56 0.09 -9.64
CA ARG A 221 29.09 1.41 -9.18
C ARG A 221 27.65 1.69 -9.55
N LEU A 222 27.10 0.97 -10.52
CA LEU A 222 25.79 1.26 -11.11
C LEU A 222 24.66 1.37 -10.07
N ALA A 223 24.69 0.52 -9.04
CA ALA A 223 23.69 0.59 -7.96
C ALA A 223 23.80 1.87 -7.13
N THR A 224 25.03 2.35 -6.87
CA THR A 224 25.27 3.60 -6.15
C THR A 224 24.87 4.79 -7.01
N THR A 225 25.22 4.79 -8.28
CA THR A 225 24.85 5.82 -9.26
C THR A 225 23.34 5.89 -9.45
N ALA A 226 22.66 4.75 -9.53
CA ALA A 226 21.19 4.68 -9.58
C ALA A 226 20.54 5.29 -8.34
N ARG A 227 21.10 5.03 -7.16
CA ARG A 227 20.60 5.61 -5.91
C ARG A 227 20.78 7.13 -5.90
N LEU A 228 21.95 7.64 -6.27
CA LEU A 228 22.20 9.09 -6.38
C LEU A 228 21.23 9.76 -7.37
N PHE A 229 20.96 9.11 -8.49
CA PHE A 229 19.98 9.59 -9.45
C PHE A 229 18.58 9.69 -8.86
N LEU A 230 18.13 8.64 -8.15
CA LEU A 230 16.81 8.62 -7.50
C LEU A 230 16.74 9.64 -6.35
N ASP A 231 17.80 9.80 -5.58
CA ASP A 231 17.86 10.80 -4.51
C ASP A 231 17.76 12.22 -5.07
N LEU A 232 18.34 12.49 -6.22
CA LEU A 232 18.28 13.79 -6.87
C LEU A 232 16.90 14.06 -7.51
N VAL A 233 16.33 13.07 -8.21
CA VAL A 233 15.13 13.27 -9.03
C VAL A 233 13.86 12.92 -8.26
N ALA A 234 13.82 11.78 -7.57
CA ALA A 234 12.58 11.28 -6.99
C ALA A 234 12.34 11.76 -5.57
N VAL A 235 13.36 11.74 -4.70
CA VAL A 235 13.17 12.00 -3.27
C VAL A 235 12.61 13.39 -2.98
N PRO A 236 13.05 14.51 -3.61
CA PRO A 236 12.52 15.84 -3.32
C PRO A 236 11.02 15.95 -3.62
N MET A 237 10.58 15.39 -4.75
CA MET A 237 9.17 15.42 -5.15
C MET A 237 8.30 14.52 -4.27
N LEU A 238 8.78 13.30 -3.95
CA LEU A 238 8.08 12.38 -3.05
C LEU A 238 7.96 12.97 -1.63
N LEU A 239 9.02 13.61 -1.14
CA LEU A 239 8.98 14.28 0.17
C LEU A 239 7.92 15.39 0.20
N ARG A 240 7.88 16.24 -0.83
CA ARG A 240 6.82 17.26 -0.97
C ARG A 240 5.43 16.64 -1.04
N ALA A 241 5.27 15.55 -1.79
CA ALA A 241 3.99 14.85 -1.92
C ALA A 241 3.46 14.31 -0.58
N LEU A 242 4.32 13.98 0.38
CA LEU A 242 3.87 13.54 1.71
C LEU A 242 3.14 14.65 2.50
N PHE A 243 3.44 15.93 2.22
CA PHE A 243 2.84 17.09 2.90
C PHE A 243 1.78 17.80 2.05
N GLU A 244 1.77 17.58 0.73
CA GLU A 244 0.86 18.27 -0.20
C GLU A 244 -0.49 17.53 -0.27
N VAL A 245 -1.58 18.28 -0.12
CA VAL A 245 -2.94 17.73 -0.24
C VAL A 245 -3.35 17.58 -1.70
N ASN A 246 -2.94 18.55 -2.56
CA ASN A 246 -3.27 18.56 -3.98
C ASN A 246 -2.07 18.10 -4.82
N LEU A 247 -1.97 16.83 -5.07
CA LEU A 247 -0.88 16.25 -5.87
C LEU A 247 -0.82 16.74 -7.32
N LYS A 248 -1.91 17.29 -7.87
CA LYS A 248 -1.92 17.87 -9.22
C LYS A 248 -0.97 19.08 -9.38
N VAL A 249 -0.72 19.79 -8.29
CA VAL A 249 0.25 20.91 -8.30
C VAL A 249 1.66 20.36 -8.53
N LEU A 250 2.01 19.26 -7.84
CA LEU A 250 3.31 18.62 -8.00
C LEU A 250 3.44 17.94 -9.36
N ASP A 251 2.37 17.31 -9.83
CA ASP A 251 2.32 16.64 -11.12
C ASP A 251 2.64 17.63 -12.28
N ALA A 252 2.13 18.86 -12.21
CA ALA A 252 2.45 19.90 -13.18
C ALA A 252 3.92 20.39 -13.15
N GLU A 253 4.65 20.12 -12.06
CA GLU A 253 6.06 20.49 -11.91
C GLU A 253 7.03 19.38 -12.32
N VAL A 254 6.53 18.15 -12.54
CA VAL A 254 7.35 16.94 -12.76
C VAL A 254 8.33 17.14 -13.92
N ASP A 255 7.84 17.55 -15.09
CA ASP A 255 8.66 17.62 -16.30
C ASP A 255 9.84 18.59 -16.11
N ALA A 256 9.58 19.79 -15.59
CA ALA A 256 10.62 20.77 -15.35
C ALA A 256 11.61 20.34 -14.25
N HIS A 257 11.14 19.66 -13.24
CA HIS A 257 11.99 19.14 -12.17
C HIS A 257 12.89 18.02 -12.68
N VAL A 258 12.32 17.05 -13.39
CA VAL A 258 13.05 15.91 -13.96
C VAL A 258 14.11 16.39 -14.96
N ALA A 259 13.75 17.27 -15.90
CA ALA A 259 14.69 17.79 -16.89
C ALA A 259 15.92 18.43 -16.23
N ARG A 260 15.72 19.28 -15.22
CA ARG A 260 16.84 19.89 -14.47
C ARG A 260 17.67 18.83 -13.72
N GLY A 261 17.02 17.87 -13.07
CA GLY A 261 17.69 16.80 -12.34
C GLY A 261 18.55 15.91 -13.24
N VAL A 262 18.01 15.53 -14.41
CA VAL A 262 18.72 14.74 -15.43
C VAL A 262 19.94 15.47 -15.97
N ALA A 263 19.76 16.74 -16.37
CA ALA A 263 20.88 17.56 -16.88
C ALA A 263 22.01 17.70 -15.85
N PHE A 264 21.66 17.97 -14.58
CA PHE A 264 22.64 18.06 -13.51
C PHE A 264 23.34 16.72 -13.24
N PHE A 265 22.58 15.63 -13.20
CA PHE A 265 23.11 14.27 -12.99
C PHE A 265 24.10 13.89 -14.10
N LEU A 266 23.74 14.08 -15.38
CA LEU A 266 24.61 13.75 -16.50
C LEU A 266 25.88 14.63 -16.52
N ALA A 267 25.77 15.90 -16.18
CA ALA A 267 26.93 16.77 -16.02
C ALA A 267 27.87 16.25 -14.92
N ALA A 268 27.33 15.87 -13.76
CA ALA A 268 28.11 15.31 -12.65
C ALA A 268 28.84 14.00 -13.06
N CYS A 269 28.15 13.10 -13.79
CA CYS A 269 28.76 11.86 -14.29
C CYS A 269 29.89 12.14 -15.26
N ARG A 270 29.74 13.07 -16.19
CA ARG A 270 30.78 13.45 -17.17
C ARG A 270 32.02 14.07 -16.52
N HIS A 271 31.87 14.82 -15.44
CA HIS A 271 32.95 15.49 -14.72
C HIS A 271 33.55 14.65 -13.56
N GLY A 272 33.15 13.39 -13.42
CA GLY A 272 33.66 12.49 -12.39
C GLY A 272 33.19 12.77 -10.95
N ALA A 273 32.26 13.71 -10.76
CA ALA A 273 31.74 14.05 -9.44
C ALA A 273 30.82 12.97 -8.83
N ALA A 274 30.41 11.99 -9.65
CA ALA A 274 29.59 10.83 -9.24
C ALA A 274 30.45 9.55 -9.06
N SER A 275 31.74 9.67 -8.94
CA SER A 275 32.67 8.54 -8.80
C SER A 275 32.92 8.14 -7.34
#